data_a935d536d32f64498fdd354101bd2185
#
_entry.id   a935d536d32f64498fdd354101bd2185
#
_cell.length_a   1.000
_cell.length_b   1.000
_cell.length_c   1.000
_cell.angle_alpha   90.00
_cell.angle_beta   90.00
_cell.angle_gamma   90.00
#
_symmetry.space_group_name_H-M   'P 1'
#
loop_
_entity.id
_entity.type
_entity.pdbx_description
1 polymer ?
#
loop_
_entity_poly.entity_id
_entity_poly.type
_entity_poly.pdbx_seq_one_letter_code
_entity_poly.pdbx_strand_id
1 'polypeptide(L)'
;MAKEVEGLIKLQIRGGAANPSPPVGPALGAKGVNIMEFCKQFNGRTQEQAGKILPVIITVFSDKSFDFIVKTPPVAVQLLEAAKLKKGSAESNRVKVASVSWEQVRQIAEAKMPDLNAFTVESAMRMVAGTARSMGITIKGEFPSNN
;
A
#
# COMPACT_ATOMS: atom_id res chain seq x y z
N MET A 1 13.55 27.29 9.79
CA MET A 1 13.02 26.70 11.02
C MET A 1 12.16 25.49 10.69
N ALA A 2 12.30 24.44 11.47
CA ALA A 2 11.45 23.26 11.30
C ALA A 2 10.00 23.61 11.64
N LYS A 3 9.08 23.26 10.76
CA LYS A 3 7.65 23.42 11.01
C LYS A 3 7.15 22.34 11.97
N GLU A 4 6.25 22.73 12.86
CA GLU A 4 5.65 21.75 13.75
C GLU A 4 4.63 20.90 12.99
N VAL A 5 4.68 19.59 13.22
CA VAL A 5 3.73 18.66 12.64
C VAL A 5 2.42 18.71 13.43
N GLU A 6 1.34 19.11 12.78
CA GLU A 6 0.01 19.11 13.39
C GLU A 6 -0.61 17.72 13.39
N GLY A 7 -0.38 16.95 12.34
CA GLY A 7 -0.89 15.59 12.26
C GLY A 7 -0.44 14.86 11.01
N LEU A 8 -0.76 13.57 10.97
CA LEU A 8 -0.52 12.71 9.83
C LEU A 8 -1.84 12.20 9.30
N ILE A 9 -1.95 12.10 7.98
CA ILE A 9 -3.10 11.51 7.30
C ILE A 9 -2.59 10.35 6.45
N LYS A 10 -3.18 9.18 6.61
CA LYS A 10 -2.82 8.00 5.83
C LYS A 10 -3.98 7.60 4.94
N LEU A 11 -3.76 7.54 3.65
CA LEU A 11 -4.79 7.23 2.66
C LEU A 11 -4.27 6.22 1.65
N GLN A 12 -5.20 5.52 1.01
CA GLN A 12 -4.90 4.69 -0.16
C GLN A 12 -5.66 5.29 -1.34
N ILE A 13 -4.92 5.75 -2.35
CA ILE A 13 -5.48 6.47 -3.49
C ILE A 13 -4.95 5.84 -4.77
N ARG A 14 -5.80 5.75 -5.78
CA ARG A 14 -5.35 5.28 -7.10
C ARG A 14 -4.40 6.30 -7.74
N GLY A 15 -3.29 5.82 -8.27
CA GLY A 15 -2.32 6.66 -8.94
C GLY A 15 -2.96 7.42 -10.11
N GLY A 16 -2.67 8.71 -10.19
CA GLY A 16 -3.18 9.58 -11.23
C GLY A 16 -4.67 9.91 -11.14
N ALA A 17 -5.37 9.44 -10.11
CA ALA A 17 -6.82 9.55 -10.00
C ALA A 17 -7.30 10.20 -8.69
N ALA A 18 -6.43 10.94 -8.00
CA ALA A 18 -6.83 11.66 -6.80
C ALA A 18 -7.82 12.80 -7.15
N ASN A 19 -8.89 12.89 -6.41
CA ASN A 19 -9.91 13.93 -6.59
C ASN A 19 -10.49 14.37 -5.24
N PRO A 20 -11.23 15.47 -5.16
CA PRO A 20 -11.78 15.97 -3.90
C PRO A 20 -12.91 15.13 -3.30
N SER A 21 -13.36 14.09 -4.00
CA SER A 21 -14.41 13.21 -3.47
C SER A 21 -13.87 12.30 -2.35
N PRO A 22 -14.75 11.70 -1.52
CA PRO A 22 -14.29 10.75 -0.51
C PRO A 22 -13.42 9.63 -1.11
N PRO A 23 -12.36 9.17 -0.40
CA PRO A 23 -12.00 9.53 0.98
C PRO A 23 -11.04 10.72 1.11
N VAL A 24 -10.58 11.31 0.01
CA VAL A 24 -9.54 12.35 0.03
C VAL A 24 -10.05 13.66 0.63
N GLY A 25 -11.21 14.14 0.14
CA GLY A 25 -11.76 15.42 0.55
C GLY A 25 -11.98 15.55 2.05
N PRO A 26 -12.78 14.67 2.67
CA PRO A 26 -13.03 14.74 4.10
C PRO A 26 -11.78 14.62 4.96
N ALA A 27 -10.84 13.74 4.59
CA ALA A 27 -9.61 13.54 5.36
C ALA A 27 -8.72 14.78 5.36
N LEU A 28 -8.54 15.41 4.22
CA LEU A 28 -7.73 16.62 4.09
C LEU A 28 -8.46 17.86 4.61
N GLY A 29 -9.74 17.94 4.37
CA GLY A 29 -10.58 19.05 4.83
C GLY A 29 -10.62 19.17 6.35
N ALA A 30 -10.63 18.05 7.05
CA ALA A 30 -10.62 18.01 8.52
C ALA A 30 -9.34 18.65 9.10
N LYS A 31 -8.24 18.63 8.34
CA LYS A 31 -6.97 19.23 8.74
C LYS A 31 -6.72 20.62 8.13
N GLY A 32 -7.64 21.11 7.31
CA GLY A 32 -7.52 22.42 6.67
C GLY A 32 -6.51 22.49 5.52
N VAL A 33 -6.17 21.36 4.93
CA VAL A 33 -5.22 21.27 3.82
C VAL A 33 -5.90 21.61 2.50
N ASN A 34 -5.17 22.23 1.57
CA ASN A 34 -5.67 22.51 0.23
C ASN A 34 -5.79 21.22 -0.59
N ILE A 35 -7.02 20.75 -0.74
CA ILE A 35 -7.33 19.48 -1.39
C ILE A 35 -6.94 19.48 -2.86
N MET A 36 -7.25 20.58 -3.58
CA MET A 36 -6.98 20.67 -5.01
C MET A 36 -5.48 20.64 -5.31
N GLU A 37 -4.69 21.34 -4.52
CA GLU A 37 -3.24 21.35 -4.67
C GLU A 37 -2.64 19.96 -4.43
N PHE A 38 -3.11 19.28 -3.38
CA PHE A 38 -2.70 17.91 -3.10
C PHE A 38 -3.01 16.99 -4.27
N CYS A 39 -4.23 17.02 -4.78
CA CYS A 39 -4.66 16.19 -5.91
C CYS A 39 -3.79 16.43 -7.14
N LYS A 40 -3.47 17.68 -7.44
CA LYS A 40 -2.63 18.05 -8.58
C LYS A 40 -1.21 17.50 -8.43
N GLN A 41 -0.60 17.68 -7.28
CA GLN A 41 0.76 17.18 -7.01
C GLN A 41 0.82 15.65 -6.99
N PHE A 42 -0.15 15.01 -6.35
CA PHE A 42 -0.22 13.56 -6.29
C PHE A 42 -0.39 12.95 -7.69
N ASN A 43 -1.32 13.48 -8.47
CA ASN A 43 -1.55 12.99 -9.83
C ASN A 43 -0.30 13.17 -10.71
N GLY A 44 0.40 14.29 -10.57
CA GLY A 44 1.66 14.53 -11.28
C GLY A 44 2.75 13.52 -10.93
N ARG A 45 2.88 13.16 -9.65
CA ARG A 45 3.90 12.20 -9.20
C ARG A 45 3.55 10.75 -9.53
N THR A 46 2.28 10.43 -9.69
CA THR A 46 1.82 9.04 -9.81
C THR A 46 1.30 8.69 -11.20
N GLN A 47 1.52 9.53 -12.21
CA GLN A 47 1.04 9.26 -13.58
C GLN A 47 1.57 7.95 -14.14
N GLU A 48 2.82 7.61 -13.86
CA GLU A 48 3.44 6.36 -14.31
C GLU A 48 2.82 5.12 -13.65
N GLN A 49 2.16 5.30 -12.52
CA GLN A 49 1.55 4.23 -11.73
C GLN A 49 0.02 4.33 -11.77
N ALA A 50 -0.52 4.93 -12.84
CA ALA A 50 -1.96 5.09 -12.99
C ALA A 50 -2.69 3.75 -12.91
N GLY A 51 -3.79 3.72 -12.17
CA GLY A 51 -4.60 2.52 -11.97
C GLY A 51 -4.17 1.65 -10.80
N LYS A 52 -2.99 1.86 -10.22
CA LYS A 52 -2.54 1.14 -9.04
C LYS A 52 -2.98 1.87 -7.78
N ILE A 53 -3.38 1.12 -6.77
CA ILE A 53 -3.68 1.69 -5.46
C ILE A 53 -2.37 1.93 -4.73
N LEU A 54 -2.14 3.18 -4.32
CA LEU A 54 -0.91 3.59 -3.66
C LEU A 54 -1.20 4.11 -2.25
N PRO A 55 -0.50 3.62 -1.22
CA PRO A 55 -0.57 4.20 0.11
C PRO A 55 0.13 5.55 0.12
N VAL A 56 -0.49 6.54 0.72
CA VAL A 56 0.06 7.90 0.85
C VAL A 56 0.04 8.29 2.31
N ILE A 57 1.16 8.81 2.80
CA ILE A 57 1.25 9.40 4.13
C ILE A 57 1.44 10.90 3.95
N ILE A 58 0.45 11.68 4.40
CA ILE A 58 0.46 13.13 4.30
C ILE A 58 0.79 13.72 5.66
N THR A 59 1.85 14.51 5.73
CA THR A 59 2.23 15.24 6.94
C THR A 59 1.67 16.66 6.85
N VAL A 60 0.83 17.05 7.81
CA VAL A 60 0.24 18.38 7.89
C VAL A 60 1.01 19.20 8.94
N PHE A 61 1.42 20.38 8.55
CA PHE A 61 2.16 21.30 9.43
C PHE A 61 1.25 22.36 10.05
N SER A 62 1.73 23.03 11.09
CA SER A 62 0.96 24.01 11.83
C SER A 62 0.52 25.22 10.99
N ASP A 63 1.25 25.54 9.93
CA ASP A 63 0.91 26.61 8.98
C ASP A 63 -0.04 26.14 7.87
N LYS A 64 -0.62 24.94 8.00
CA LYS A 64 -1.52 24.31 7.02
C LYS A 64 -0.84 23.92 5.71
N SER A 65 0.49 23.99 5.65
CA SER A 65 1.22 23.37 4.55
C SER A 65 1.26 21.86 4.75
N PHE A 66 1.55 21.15 3.69
CA PHE A 66 1.61 19.69 3.74
C PHE A 66 2.79 19.16 2.94
N ASP A 67 3.23 17.98 3.33
CA ASP A 67 4.16 17.17 2.56
C ASP A 67 3.59 15.75 2.49
N PHE A 68 3.94 15.00 1.46
CA PHE A 68 3.43 13.64 1.34
C PHE A 68 4.47 12.69 0.75
N ILE A 69 4.36 11.44 1.16
CA ILE A 69 5.20 10.34 0.69
C ILE A 69 4.28 9.29 0.06
N VAL A 70 4.57 8.92 -1.19
CA VAL A 70 3.87 7.84 -1.87
C VAL A 70 4.68 6.56 -1.71
N LYS A 71 4.05 5.52 -1.20
CA LYS A 71 4.68 4.21 -1.00
C LYS A 71 4.31 3.26 -2.15
N THR A 72 4.96 2.12 -2.19
CA THR A 72 4.66 1.06 -3.16
C THR A 72 3.25 0.49 -2.90
N PRO A 73 2.60 -0.13 -3.91
CA PRO A 73 1.26 -0.69 -3.73
C PRO A 73 1.17 -1.64 -2.54
N PRO A 74 0.04 -1.68 -1.80
CA PRO A 74 -0.11 -2.57 -0.66
C PRO A 74 0.07 -4.04 -1.05
N VAL A 75 0.69 -4.81 -0.17
CA VAL A 75 0.90 -6.25 -0.37
C VAL A 75 -0.42 -6.98 -0.63
N ALA A 76 -1.47 -6.61 0.11
CA ALA A 76 -2.79 -7.21 -0.06
C ALA A 76 -3.31 -7.06 -1.49
N VAL A 77 -3.18 -5.88 -2.07
CA VAL A 77 -3.61 -5.61 -3.46
C VAL A 77 -2.79 -6.44 -4.44
N GLN A 78 -1.48 -6.50 -4.26
CA GLN A 78 -0.60 -7.28 -5.12
C GLN A 78 -0.91 -8.78 -5.05
N LEU A 79 -1.23 -9.29 -3.86
CA LEU A 79 -1.63 -10.69 -3.69
C LEU A 79 -2.96 -11.00 -4.38
N LEU A 80 -3.93 -10.10 -4.31
CA LEU A 80 -5.20 -10.25 -5.01
C LEU A 80 -4.99 -10.31 -6.52
N GLU A 81 -4.15 -9.46 -7.06
CA GLU A 81 -3.80 -9.46 -8.49
C GLU A 81 -3.10 -10.77 -8.88
N ALA A 82 -2.13 -11.21 -8.09
CA ALA A 82 -1.40 -12.45 -8.36
C ALA A 82 -2.31 -13.68 -8.32
N ALA A 83 -3.27 -13.69 -7.41
CA ALA A 83 -4.25 -14.78 -7.26
C ALA A 83 -5.48 -14.62 -8.17
N LYS A 84 -5.58 -13.51 -8.90
CA LYS A 84 -6.70 -13.16 -9.78
C LYS A 84 -8.03 -13.09 -9.02
N LEU A 85 -8.00 -12.53 -7.84
CA LEU A 85 -9.16 -12.35 -6.97
C LEU A 85 -9.58 -10.89 -6.90
N LYS A 86 -10.87 -10.67 -6.68
CA LYS A 86 -11.41 -9.33 -6.41
C LYS A 86 -11.38 -8.99 -4.92
N LYS A 87 -11.51 -10.00 -4.06
CA LYS A 87 -11.59 -9.85 -2.62
C LYS A 87 -10.99 -11.06 -1.92
N GLY A 88 -10.36 -10.84 -0.77
CA GLY A 88 -9.86 -11.91 0.08
C GLY A 88 -10.98 -12.64 0.82
N SER A 89 -10.62 -13.64 1.62
CA SER A 89 -11.57 -14.41 2.40
C SER A 89 -12.14 -13.59 3.55
N ALA A 90 -13.44 -13.73 3.78
CA ALA A 90 -14.11 -13.17 4.96
C ALA A 90 -13.77 -13.94 6.24
N GLU A 91 -13.44 -15.22 6.11
CA GLU A 91 -13.05 -16.12 7.20
C GLU A 91 -11.74 -16.82 6.85
N SER A 92 -10.64 -16.07 6.87
CA SER A 92 -9.34 -16.54 6.38
C SER A 92 -8.80 -17.78 7.11
N ASN A 93 -9.17 -17.99 8.36
CA ASN A 93 -8.76 -19.14 9.13
C ASN A 93 -9.51 -20.43 8.76
N ARG A 94 -10.66 -20.31 8.10
CA ARG A 94 -11.52 -21.44 7.75
C ARG A 94 -11.64 -21.66 6.24
N VAL A 95 -11.81 -20.55 5.50
CA VAL A 95 -12.04 -20.57 4.05
C VAL A 95 -10.82 -20.04 3.32
N LYS A 96 -10.17 -20.89 2.55
CA LYS A 96 -9.07 -20.50 1.67
C LYS A 96 -9.62 -20.29 0.26
N VAL A 97 -9.40 -19.10 -0.30
CA VAL A 97 -10.04 -18.70 -1.57
C VAL A 97 -9.13 -18.87 -2.77
N ALA A 98 -7.82 -18.94 -2.57
CA ALA A 98 -6.86 -19.11 -3.67
C ALA A 98 -5.50 -19.57 -3.14
N SER A 99 -4.57 -19.77 -4.07
CA SER A 99 -3.18 -20.06 -3.75
C SER A 99 -2.25 -19.34 -4.71
N VAL A 100 -1.06 -19.00 -4.21
CA VAL A 100 0.02 -18.40 -5.00
C VAL A 100 1.29 -19.22 -4.81
N SER A 101 2.25 -19.08 -5.71
CA SER A 101 3.54 -19.75 -5.60
C SER A 101 4.53 -18.88 -4.81
N TRP A 102 5.59 -19.50 -4.28
CA TRP A 102 6.67 -18.76 -3.61
C TRP A 102 7.38 -17.80 -4.56
N GLU A 103 7.41 -18.10 -5.85
CA GLU A 103 7.98 -17.20 -6.86
C GLU A 103 7.18 -15.88 -6.95
N GLN A 104 5.85 -15.98 -6.98
CA GLN A 104 4.98 -14.79 -6.95
C GLN A 104 5.17 -14.00 -5.65
N VAL A 105 5.28 -14.68 -4.52
CA VAL A 105 5.56 -14.05 -3.22
C VAL A 105 6.90 -13.32 -3.25
N ARG A 106 7.92 -13.94 -3.84
CA ARG A 106 9.24 -13.33 -3.99
C ARG A 106 9.19 -12.05 -4.84
N GLN A 107 8.48 -12.07 -5.95
CA GLN A 107 8.32 -10.89 -6.81
C GLN A 107 7.65 -9.73 -6.05
N ILE A 108 6.60 -10.03 -5.29
CA ILE A 108 5.92 -9.02 -4.47
C ILE A 108 6.87 -8.48 -3.39
N ALA A 109 7.62 -9.36 -2.74
CA ALA A 109 8.57 -8.98 -1.69
C ALA A 109 9.68 -8.07 -2.24
N GLU A 110 10.24 -8.40 -3.39
CA GLU A 110 11.29 -7.60 -4.04
C GLU A 110 10.77 -6.20 -4.41
N ALA A 111 9.56 -6.13 -4.96
CA ALA A 111 8.94 -4.85 -5.31
C ALA A 111 8.66 -3.98 -4.07
N LYS A 112 8.38 -4.61 -2.93
CA LYS A 112 8.03 -3.93 -1.69
C LYS A 112 9.23 -3.63 -0.77
N MET A 113 10.41 -4.16 -1.08
CA MET A 113 11.61 -4.01 -0.23
C MET A 113 11.89 -2.58 0.25
N PRO A 114 11.75 -1.53 -0.59
CA PRO A 114 12.01 -0.16 -0.13
C PRO A 114 11.15 0.27 1.06
N ASP A 115 9.95 -0.30 1.20
CA ASP A 115 9.00 0.07 2.26
C ASP A 115 8.98 -0.92 3.43
N LEU A 116 9.68 -2.06 3.31
CA LEU A 116 9.68 -3.10 4.32
C LEU A 116 10.83 -2.95 5.32
N ASN A 117 10.58 -3.35 6.54
CA ASN A 117 11.59 -3.43 7.59
C ASN A 117 12.29 -4.80 7.58
N ALA A 118 12.65 -5.26 6.40
CA ALA A 118 13.34 -6.54 6.21
C ALA A 118 14.71 -6.29 5.59
N PHE A 119 15.73 -7.01 6.06
CA PHE A 119 17.08 -6.89 5.55
C PHE A 119 17.35 -7.82 4.36
N THR A 120 16.60 -8.90 4.25
CA THR A 120 16.76 -9.89 3.19
C THR A 120 15.43 -10.12 2.47
N VAL A 121 15.51 -10.60 1.22
CA VAL A 121 14.31 -10.94 0.44
C VAL A 121 13.53 -12.07 1.11
N GLU A 122 14.23 -13.04 1.71
CA GLU A 122 13.60 -14.16 2.41
C GLU A 122 12.77 -13.67 3.60
N SER A 123 13.26 -12.72 4.37
CA SER A 123 12.49 -12.10 5.46
C SER A 123 11.27 -11.36 4.93
N ALA A 124 11.43 -10.63 3.83
CA ALA A 124 10.33 -9.93 3.16
C ALA A 124 9.28 -10.93 2.66
N MET A 125 9.71 -12.06 2.11
CA MET A 125 8.80 -13.12 1.66
C MET A 125 7.95 -13.67 2.81
N ARG A 126 8.53 -13.82 3.98
CA ARG A 126 7.79 -14.26 5.18
C ARG A 126 6.73 -13.25 5.59
N MET A 127 7.04 -11.96 5.49
CA MET A 127 6.07 -10.88 5.77
C MET A 127 4.91 -10.93 4.78
N VAL A 128 5.20 -11.10 3.49
CA VAL A 128 4.18 -11.23 2.45
C VAL A 128 3.34 -12.50 2.67
N ALA A 129 3.99 -13.60 3.02
CA ALA A 129 3.30 -14.86 3.31
C ALA A 129 2.33 -14.72 4.48
N GLY A 130 2.71 -13.99 5.54
CA GLY A 130 1.83 -13.70 6.66
C GLY A 130 0.59 -12.92 6.24
N THR A 131 0.75 -11.92 5.37
CA THR A 131 -0.36 -11.15 4.80
C THR A 131 -1.28 -12.05 3.97
N ALA A 132 -0.70 -12.91 3.13
CA ALA A 132 -1.48 -13.88 2.33
C ALA A 132 -2.31 -14.80 3.23
N ARG A 133 -1.72 -15.31 4.30
CA ARG A 133 -2.42 -16.15 5.27
C ARG A 133 -3.63 -15.41 5.88
N SER A 134 -3.46 -14.13 6.22
CA SER A 134 -4.54 -13.31 6.78
C SER A 134 -5.67 -13.05 5.78
N MET A 135 -5.39 -13.19 4.48
CA MET A 135 -6.36 -13.00 3.41
C MET A 135 -7.03 -14.30 2.95
N GLY A 136 -6.62 -15.44 3.49
CA GLY A 136 -7.11 -16.74 3.05
C GLY A 136 -6.46 -17.24 1.78
N ILE A 137 -5.27 -16.77 1.47
CA ILE A 137 -4.48 -17.20 0.32
C ILE A 137 -3.38 -18.13 0.82
N THR A 138 -3.33 -19.36 0.29
CA THR A 138 -2.29 -20.32 0.63
C THR A 138 -1.12 -20.18 -0.32
N ILE A 139 0.06 -20.60 0.11
CA ILE A 139 1.27 -20.56 -0.72
C ILE A 139 1.66 -21.99 -1.04
N LYS A 140 1.79 -22.30 -2.33
CA LYS A 140 2.17 -23.64 -2.80
C LYS A 140 3.67 -23.84 -2.67
N GLY A 141 4.05 -25.02 -2.17
CA GLY A 141 5.43 -25.42 -2.04
C GLY A 141 6.04 -25.07 -0.69
N GLU A 142 7.30 -25.39 -0.53
CA GLU A 142 8.05 -25.11 0.69
C GLU A 142 8.79 -23.79 0.59
N PHE A 143 8.97 -23.16 1.73
CA PHE A 143 9.75 -21.92 1.81
C PHE A 143 11.17 -22.16 1.30
N PRO A 144 11.65 -21.38 0.33
CA PRO A 144 13.03 -21.51 -0.15
C PRO A 144 13.99 -21.00 0.92
N SER A 145 14.57 -21.89 1.66
CA SER A 145 15.60 -21.55 2.63
C SER A 145 16.95 -21.55 1.94
N ASN A 146 17.70 -20.48 2.09
CA ASN A 146 19.10 -20.48 1.72
C ASN A 146 19.87 -21.19 2.85
N ASN A 147 20.36 -22.35 2.53
CA ASN A 147 21.31 -23.02 3.40
C ASN A 147 22.68 -22.37 3.26
#